data_d14c95069f46796489f4f12b6311dc15
#
_entry.id   d14c95069f46796489f4f12b6311dc15
#
_cell.length_a   1.000
_cell.length_b   1.000
_cell.length_c   1.000
_cell.angle_alpha   90.00
_cell.angle_beta   90.00
_cell.angle_gamma   90.00
#
_symmetry.space_group_name_H-M   'P 1'
#
loop_
_entity.id
_entity.type
_entity.pdbx_description
1 polymer ?
#
loop_
_entity_poly.entity_id
_entity_poly.type
_entity_poly.pdbx_seq_one_letter_code
_entity_poly.pdbx_strand_id
1 'polypeptide(L)' 'MKGDAKVIEYLNASLRSELTAVSQYWLHYRLQEDWGYGRIAAKSRAESIEEMNHADRLIQRII' A
#
# COMPACT_ATOMS: atom_id res chain seq x y z
N MET A 1 -15.77 6.35 14.72
CA MET A 1 -14.54 5.66 15.07
C MET A 1 -14.56 5.26 16.52
N LYS A 2 -14.03 4.09 16.82
CA LYS A 2 -13.97 3.55 18.17
C LYS A 2 -12.50 3.30 18.53
N GLY A 3 -12.18 3.43 19.81
CA GLY A 3 -10.88 3.09 20.34
C GLY A 3 -10.14 4.27 20.93
N ASP A 4 -8.99 3.94 21.49
CA ASP A 4 -8.09 4.89 22.10
C ASP A 4 -7.47 5.79 21.03
N ALA A 5 -7.34 7.08 21.35
CA ALA A 5 -6.75 8.06 20.43
C ALA A 5 -5.36 7.68 19.98
N LYS A 6 -4.55 7.07 20.87
CA LYS A 6 -3.19 6.62 20.53
C LYS A 6 -3.22 5.45 19.56
N VAL A 7 -4.17 4.54 19.70
CA VAL A 7 -4.35 3.40 18.80
C VAL A 7 -4.72 3.90 17.42
N ILE A 8 -5.66 4.83 17.33
CA ILE A 8 -6.09 5.43 16.07
C ILE A 8 -4.93 6.18 15.40
N GLU A 9 -4.16 6.92 16.17
CA GLU A 9 -2.98 7.61 15.66
C GLU A 9 -1.96 6.63 15.07
N TYR A 10 -1.70 5.53 15.77
CA TYR A 10 -0.82 4.48 15.29
C TYR A 10 -1.34 3.85 14.00
N LEU A 11 -2.64 3.55 13.94
CA LEU A 11 -3.25 2.97 12.75
C LEU A 11 -3.17 3.93 11.57
N ASN A 12 -3.39 5.21 11.80
CA ASN A 12 -3.26 6.22 10.74
C ASN A 12 -1.83 6.34 10.21
N ALA A 13 -0.84 6.26 11.09
CA ALA A 13 0.56 6.29 10.68
C ALA A 13 0.90 5.04 9.86
N SER A 14 0.42 3.88 10.28
CA SER A 14 0.62 2.62 9.56
C SER A 14 -0.06 2.66 8.19
N LEU A 15 -1.28 3.19 8.12
CA LEU A 15 -2.01 3.34 6.87
C LEU A 15 -1.25 4.24 5.89
N ARG A 16 -0.71 5.36 6.36
CA ARG A 16 0.08 6.27 5.53
C ARG A 16 1.29 5.55 4.95
N SER A 17 1.98 4.76 5.76
CA SER A 17 3.12 3.97 5.34
C SER A 17 2.74 2.96 4.25
N GLU A 18 1.62 2.24 4.46
CA GLU A 18 1.15 1.25 3.48
C GLU A 18 0.74 1.91 2.16
N LEU A 19 0.05 3.04 2.21
CA LEU A 19 -0.36 3.75 1.00
C LEU A 19 0.85 4.34 0.25
N THR A 20 1.88 4.76 0.97
CA THR A 20 3.13 5.19 0.35
C THR A 20 3.78 4.03 -0.41
N ALA A 21 3.81 2.84 0.20
CA ALA A 21 4.34 1.64 -0.45
C ALA A 21 3.54 1.27 -1.69
N VAL A 22 2.20 1.32 -1.61
CA VAL A 22 1.32 1.08 -2.76
C VAL A 22 1.69 1.99 -3.92
N SER A 23 1.84 3.28 -3.65
CA SER A 23 2.16 4.28 -4.68
C SER A 23 3.52 4.03 -5.31
N GLN A 24 4.54 3.71 -4.50
CA GLN A 24 5.88 3.43 -4.99
C GLN A 24 5.93 2.19 -5.86
N TYR A 25 5.32 1.09 -5.41
CA TYR A 25 5.28 -0.14 -6.19
C TYR A 25 4.53 0.04 -7.50
N TRP A 26 3.44 0.79 -7.49
CA TRP A 26 2.66 1.04 -8.70
C TRP A 26 3.43 1.88 -9.70
N LEU A 27 4.13 2.92 -9.22
CA LEU A 27 4.99 3.74 -10.07
C LEU A 27 6.10 2.88 -10.69
N HIS A 28 6.77 2.05 -9.87
CA HIS A 28 7.81 1.14 -10.36
C HIS A 28 7.28 0.18 -11.41
N TYR A 29 6.09 -0.38 -11.19
CA TYR A 29 5.44 -1.25 -12.15
C TYR A 29 5.29 -0.58 -13.51
N ARG A 30 4.78 0.64 -13.55
CA ARG A 30 4.57 1.34 -14.81
C ARG A 30 5.87 1.71 -15.50
N LEU A 31 6.88 2.14 -14.75
CA LEU A 31 8.20 2.45 -15.31
C LEU A 31 8.87 1.19 -15.86
N GLN A 32 8.82 0.10 -15.11
CA GLN A 32 9.43 -1.17 -15.51
C GLN A 32 8.74 -1.74 -16.75
N GLU A 33 7.44 -1.63 -16.84
CA GLU A 33 6.67 -2.06 -18.00
C GLU A 33 7.07 -1.24 -19.23
N ASP A 34 7.20 0.07 -19.08
CA ASP A 34 7.62 0.97 -20.16
C ASP A 34 9.03 0.63 -20.66
N TRP A 35 9.91 0.21 -19.76
CA TRP A 35 11.27 -0.18 -20.11
C TRP A 35 11.39 -1.61 -20.63
N GLY A 36 10.30 -2.35 -20.68
CA GLY A 36 10.29 -3.72 -21.20
C GLY A 36 10.66 -4.81 -20.20
N TYR A 37 10.70 -4.50 -18.90
CA TYR A 37 11.03 -5.47 -17.84
C TYR A 37 9.75 -6.13 -17.31
N GLY A 38 9.11 -6.95 -18.13
CA GLY A 38 7.80 -7.50 -17.83
C GLY A 38 7.69 -8.30 -16.55
N ARG A 39 8.70 -9.13 -16.23
CA ARG A 39 8.67 -9.97 -15.01
C ARG A 39 8.76 -9.12 -13.75
N ILE A 40 9.65 -8.14 -13.75
CA ILE A 40 9.83 -7.24 -12.61
C ILE A 40 8.60 -6.35 -12.47
N ALA A 41 8.05 -5.89 -13.58
CA ALA A 41 6.84 -5.08 -13.59
C ALA A 41 5.65 -5.85 -12.98
N ALA A 42 5.47 -7.12 -13.35
CA ALA A 42 4.42 -7.96 -12.80
C ALA A 42 4.55 -8.15 -11.29
N LYS A 43 5.79 -8.32 -10.80
CA LYS A 43 6.07 -8.45 -9.37
C LYS A 43 5.74 -7.16 -8.63
N SER A 44 6.15 -6.01 -9.16
CA SER A 44 5.87 -4.71 -8.54
C SER A 44 4.36 -4.44 -8.48
N ARG A 45 3.63 -4.81 -9.54
CA ARG A 45 2.17 -4.69 -9.57
C ARG A 45 1.52 -5.56 -8.49
N ALA A 46 1.96 -6.81 -8.37
CA ALA A 46 1.44 -7.73 -7.36
C ALA A 46 1.71 -7.22 -5.94
N GLU A 47 2.91 -6.69 -5.68
CA GLU A 47 3.26 -6.12 -4.39
C GLU A 47 2.39 -4.91 -4.05
N SER A 48 2.10 -4.05 -5.04
CA SER A 48 1.23 -2.91 -4.84
C SER A 48 -0.18 -3.34 -4.44
N ILE A 49 -0.73 -4.34 -5.10
CA ILE A 49 -2.06 -4.87 -4.80
C ILE A 49 -2.09 -5.48 -3.40
N GLU A 50 -1.05 -6.22 -3.01
CA GLU A 50 -0.94 -6.82 -1.68
C GLU A 50 -0.90 -5.75 -0.59
N GLU A 51 -0.11 -4.70 -0.80
CA GLU A 51 -0.04 -3.58 0.15
C GLU A 51 -1.36 -2.81 0.23
N MET A 52 -2.10 -2.72 -0.88
CA MET A 52 -3.44 -2.11 -0.85
C MET A 52 -4.41 -2.93 -0.02
N ASN A 53 -4.29 -4.26 -0.07
CA ASN A 53 -5.10 -5.14 0.79
C ASN A 53 -4.78 -4.93 2.27
N HIS A 54 -3.50 -4.71 2.60
CA HIS A 54 -3.10 -4.35 3.98
C HIS A 54 -3.71 -3.02 4.39
N ALA A 55 -3.65 -2.02 3.52
CA ALA A 55 -4.24 -0.72 3.78
C ALA A 55 -5.75 -0.81 4.03
N ASP A 56 -6.44 -1.64 3.25
CA ASP A 56 -7.87 -1.87 3.41
C ASP A 56 -8.21 -2.41 4.80
N ARG A 57 -7.42 -3.36 5.30
CA ARG A 57 -7.61 -3.90 6.65
C ARG A 57 -7.40 -2.85 7.73
N LEU A 58 -6.41 -1.98 7.53
CA LEU A 58 -6.17 -0.88 8.47
C LEU A 58 -7.32 0.12 8.47
N ILE A 59 -7.87 0.42 7.30
CA ILE A 59 -9.03 1.31 7.16
C ILE A 59 -10.21 0.71 7.92
N GLN A 60 -10.46 -0.58 7.77
CA GLN A 60 -11.55 -1.26 8.48
C GLN A 60 -11.39 -1.17 9.99
N ARG A 61 -10.17 -1.19 10.49
CA ARG A 61 -9.91 -1.05 11.92
C ARG A 61 -10.12 0.38 12.42
N ILE A 62 -9.83 1.36 11.58
CA ILE A 62 -9.97 2.77 11.93
C ILE A 62 -11.44 3.17 12.01
N ILE A 63 -12.24 2.71 11.08
CA ILE A 63 -13.67 3.03 11.09
C ILE A 63 -14.45 1.99 11.85
#